data_017a52e4ed8fa8bdf1da40698a89bff0
#
_entry.id   017a52e4ed8fa8bdf1da40698a89bff0
#
_cell.length_a   1.000
_cell.length_b   1.000
_cell.length_c   1.000
_cell.angle_alpha   90.00
_cell.angle_beta   90.00
_cell.angle_gamma   90.00
#
_symmetry.space_group_name_H-M   'P 1'
#
loop_
_entity.id
_entity.type
_entity.pdbx_description
1 polymer ?
#
loop_
_entity_poly.entity_id
_entity_poly.type
_entity_poly.pdbx_seq_one_letter_code
_entity_poly.pdbx_strand_id
1 'polypeptide(L)'
;MKKLTTLILTLAAVQMSFAQLLVEDFNFTGAVISVNGWNPTASPTATPAISTTTGLTYAGFDGNGIGNAVSLAPSGEDLTKNLSAPQTSGTIYMTFMVNVSATTSANGGYITGLTSGTTAFLTNYNLRVFVKASGAGFDFGVSRTNGTPVAFTGNTYNFNQTYLVTCKYVIGTSAAFDDVASLYVHPATPALTEPATMSATFTGTTGADVISAGIAAIFIRQGATAESVTAVVDGFRVSNTWIQTIPVELVKFAAQKDKSAAKLTWTTATELNNAFYAIERSTDGKDFDKIGEVSGYGNSQRMRDYTFMDEKPSGSVNYYRLRQVDFNGKETVSKTVSVNFDKNASIKVYPAIATDKINVEINSDGAADLTIVNLAGQVVKTQKVENTEGVLPINISDLPNGSYIIRMVSKTGEMTKRFEKQ
;
A
#
# COMPACT_ATOMS: atom_id res chain seq x y z
N MET A 1 -29.42 26.58 -47.49
CA MET A 1 -28.79 26.62 -46.16
C MET A 1 -29.34 25.44 -45.33
N LYS A 2 -28.61 24.33 -45.30
CA LYS A 2 -28.98 23.15 -44.51
C LYS A 2 -28.36 23.30 -43.11
N LYS A 3 -29.19 23.40 -42.08
CA LYS A 3 -28.76 23.40 -40.68
C LYS A 3 -28.35 21.99 -40.28
N LEU A 4 -27.07 21.81 -39.99
CA LEU A 4 -26.52 20.58 -39.41
C LEU A 4 -26.75 20.64 -37.90
N THR A 5 -27.67 19.80 -37.38
CA THR A 5 -27.93 19.68 -35.96
C THR A 5 -26.97 18.64 -35.41
N THR A 6 -25.93 19.07 -34.69
CA THR A 6 -24.99 18.19 -34.02
C THR A 6 -25.66 17.65 -32.76
N LEU A 7 -25.95 16.36 -32.76
CA LEU A 7 -26.43 15.62 -31.57
C LEU A 7 -25.23 15.34 -30.69
N ILE A 8 -25.08 16.06 -29.57
CA ILE A 8 -24.08 15.75 -28.53
C ILE A 8 -24.67 14.63 -27.71
N LEU A 9 -24.16 13.41 -27.93
CA LEU A 9 -24.44 12.26 -27.07
C LEU A 9 -23.57 12.40 -25.81
N THR A 10 -24.15 12.89 -24.72
CA THR A 10 -23.52 12.86 -23.42
C THR A 10 -23.52 11.40 -22.90
N LEU A 11 -22.39 10.74 -23.06
CA LEU A 11 -22.15 9.45 -22.41
C LEU A 11 -22.02 9.75 -20.92
N ALA A 12 -23.08 9.51 -20.15
CA ALA A 12 -23.02 9.50 -18.69
C ALA A 12 -22.15 8.28 -18.30
N ALA A 13 -20.88 8.52 -18.01
CA ALA A 13 -20.04 7.55 -17.34
C ALA A 13 -20.67 7.30 -15.96
N VAL A 14 -21.33 6.15 -15.77
CA VAL A 14 -21.67 5.66 -14.46
C VAL A 14 -20.35 5.37 -13.77
N GLN A 15 -19.88 6.30 -12.97
CA GLN A 15 -18.81 6.03 -12.02
C GLN A 15 -19.39 5.04 -11.01
N MET A 16 -19.10 3.75 -11.20
CA MET A 16 -19.27 2.77 -10.14
C MET A 16 -18.26 3.12 -9.04
N SER A 17 -18.70 3.86 -8.06
CA SER A 17 -17.99 4.03 -6.81
C SER A 17 -17.96 2.66 -6.14
N PHE A 18 -16.81 1.99 -6.17
CA PHE A 18 -16.57 0.79 -5.40
C PHE A 18 -16.43 1.22 -3.93
N ALA A 19 -17.56 1.30 -3.23
CA ALA A 19 -17.56 1.75 -1.86
C ALA A 19 -17.11 0.61 -0.95
N GLN A 20 -15.97 0.77 -0.31
CA GLN A 20 -15.59 -0.02 0.85
C GLN A 20 -16.57 0.33 1.99
N LEU A 21 -17.33 -0.65 2.43
CA LEU A 21 -18.42 -0.46 3.42
C LEU A 21 -17.89 -0.46 4.85
N LEU A 22 -16.78 -1.17 5.09
CA LEU A 22 -16.11 -1.23 6.40
C LEU A 22 -14.64 -1.62 6.24
N VAL A 23 -13.78 -0.96 7.02
CA VAL A 23 -12.40 -1.35 7.36
C VAL A 23 -12.28 -1.37 8.86
N GLU A 24 -11.83 -2.49 9.45
CA GLU A 24 -11.55 -2.58 10.86
C GLU A 24 -10.26 -3.35 11.12
N ASP A 25 -9.27 -2.66 11.64
CA ASP A 25 -7.92 -3.17 11.96
C ASP A 25 -7.63 -3.09 13.47
N PHE A 26 -8.62 -2.83 14.29
CA PHE A 26 -8.53 -2.74 15.75
C PHE A 26 -7.36 -1.87 16.25
N ASN A 27 -7.18 -0.67 15.64
CA ASN A 27 -6.10 0.28 15.96
C ASN A 27 -6.23 0.93 17.36
N PHE A 28 -6.55 0.13 18.37
CA PHE A 28 -6.68 0.53 19.77
C PHE A 28 -6.27 -0.64 20.68
N THR A 29 -6.14 -0.39 21.97
CA THR A 29 -5.76 -1.41 22.98
C THR A 29 -6.82 -1.50 24.07
N GLY A 30 -7.02 -2.70 24.64
CA GLY A 30 -7.92 -2.99 25.75
C GLY A 30 -9.27 -3.56 25.32
N ALA A 31 -10.32 -3.30 26.11
CA ALA A 31 -11.67 -3.78 25.82
C ALA A 31 -12.24 -3.08 24.56
N VAL A 32 -12.87 -3.86 23.70
CA VAL A 32 -13.39 -3.39 22.39
C VAL A 32 -14.64 -2.51 22.55
N ILE A 33 -15.31 -2.61 23.69
CA ILE A 33 -16.64 -2.05 23.93
C ILE A 33 -16.68 -0.52 23.75
N SER A 34 -17.75 -0.04 23.11
CA SER A 34 -18.32 1.30 23.09
C SER A 34 -17.42 2.51 22.74
N VAL A 35 -16.11 2.43 22.90
CA VAL A 35 -15.20 3.54 22.63
C VAL A 35 -14.70 3.63 21.18
N ASN A 36 -14.85 2.56 20.39
CA ASN A 36 -14.29 2.44 19.03
C ASN A 36 -15.37 2.14 17.98
N GLY A 37 -16.63 2.52 18.25
CA GLY A 37 -17.74 2.34 17.34
C GLY A 37 -18.26 0.90 17.27
N TRP A 38 -17.91 0.04 18.22
CA TRP A 38 -18.52 -1.25 18.45
C TRP A 38 -19.67 -1.11 19.42
N ASN A 39 -20.77 -1.84 19.16
CA ASN A 39 -22.00 -1.81 19.97
C ASN A 39 -22.22 -3.17 20.61
N PRO A 40 -22.42 -3.26 21.92
CA PRO A 40 -22.77 -4.52 22.57
C PRO A 40 -24.16 -4.98 22.13
N THR A 41 -24.32 -6.27 21.86
CA THR A 41 -25.60 -6.88 21.40
C THR A 41 -26.34 -7.62 22.49
N ALA A 42 -25.67 -7.90 23.61
CA ALA A 42 -26.22 -8.51 24.81
C ALA A 42 -25.88 -7.65 26.02
N SER A 43 -26.27 -8.09 27.22
CA SER A 43 -25.93 -7.34 28.43
C SER A 43 -24.50 -6.86 28.43
N PRO A 44 -24.25 -5.55 28.60
CA PRO A 44 -22.88 -4.99 28.62
C PRO A 44 -22.02 -5.51 29.78
N THR A 45 -22.55 -6.40 30.59
CA THR A 45 -21.88 -7.08 31.72
C THR A 45 -21.53 -8.53 31.42
N ALA A 46 -21.73 -9.02 30.17
CA ALA A 46 -21.32 -10.37 29.80
C ALA A 46 -19.79 -10.49 29.90
N THR A 47 -19.32 -11.49 30.62
CA THR A 47 -17.90 -11.75 30.87
C THR A 47 -17.49 -13.10 30.31
N PRO A 48 -16.29 -13.22 29.71
CA PRO A 48 -15.31 -12.15 29.49
C PRO A 48 -15.70 -11.17 28.39
N ALA A 49 -15.28 -9.91 28.54
CA ALA A 49 -15.37 -8.91 27.47
C ALA A 49 -14.40 -9.29 26.32
N ILE A 50 -14.77 -8.92 25.10
CA ILE A 50 -13.87 -9.02 23.94
C ILE A 50 -12.72 -8.02 24.13
N SER A 51 -11.48 -8.48 24.02
CA SER A 51 -10.29 -7.66 24.22
C SER A 51 -9.31 -7.80 23.06
N THR A 52 -8.48 -6.76 22.89
CA THR A 52 -7.43 -6.78 21.87
C THR A 52 -6.27 -7.70 22.26
N THR A 53 -5.63 -8.26 21.23
CA THR A 53 -4.40 -9.04 21.29
C THR A 53 -3.50 -8.67 20.12
N THR A 54 -2.34 -9.31 20.00
CA THR A 54 -1.43 -9.10 18.85
C THR A 54 -2.13 -9.35 17.52
N GLY A 55 -1.96 -8.45 16.57
CA GLY A 55 -2.52 -8.52 15.23
C GLY A 55 -2.10 -9.80 14.49
N LEU A 56 -3.00 -10.30 13.66
CA LEU A 56 -2.74 -11.46 12.81
C LEU A 56 -1.98 -11.06 11.53
N THR A 57 -1.33 -12.04 10.93
CA THR A 57 -0.63 -11.88 9.65
C THR A 57 -1.12 -12.90 8.63
N TYR A 58 -1.32 -12.44 7.40
CA TYR A 58 -1.61 -13.27 6.24
C TYR A 58 -1.05 -12.61 4.98
N ALA A 59 0.01 -13.18 4.42
CA ALA A 59 0.75 -12.58 3.32
C ALA A 59 -0.13 -12.22 2.12
N GLY A 60 -0.01 -10.99 1.62
CA GLY A 60 -0.79 -10.49 0.49
C GLY A 60 -2.18 -9.97 0.81
N PHE A 61 -2.61 -9.95 2.07
CA PHE A 61 -3.84 -9.30 2.50
C PHE A 61 -3.56 -7.88 3.02
N ASP A 62 -4.42 -6.90 2.71
CA ASP A 62 -4.20 -5.49 3.07
C ASP A 62 -4.34 -5.20 4.57
N GLY A 63 -5.03 -6.06 5.31
CA GLY A 63 -5.08 -6.05 6.76
C GLY A 63 -3.89 -6.74 7.44
N ASN A 64 -2.90 -7.22 6.67
CA ASN A 64 -1.79 -8.02 7.15
C ASN A 64 -0.90 -7.27 8.15
N GLY A 65 -0.94 -7.66 9.42
CA GLY A 65 -0.12 -7.07 10.49
C GLY A 65 -0.41 -5.60 10.79
N ILE A 66 -1.60 -5.10 10.46
CA ILE A 66 -2.04 -3.73 10.74
C ILE A 66 -2.85 -3.75 12.03
N GLY A 67 -2.52 -2.88 12.98
CA GLY A 67 -3.25 -2.73 14.24
C GLY A 67 -3.11 -3.94 15.17
N ASN A 68 -4.18 -4.19 15.91
CA ASN A 68 -4.32 -5.33 16.81
C ASN A 68 -5.36 -6.32 16.25
N ALA A 69 -5.49 -7.47 16.90
CA ALA A 69 -6.57 -8.42 16.69
C ALA A 69 -7.49 -8.47 17.91
N VAL A 70 -8.59 -9.18 17.85
CA VAL A 70 -9.46 -9.43 19.01
C VAL A 70 -9.58 -10.91 19.32
N SER A 71 -9.53 -11.24 20.63
CA SER A 71 -9.65 -12.58 21.15
C SER A 71 -11.11 -12.90 21.45
N LEU A 72 -11.57 -14.06 21.00
CA LEU A 72 -12.88 -14.64 21.26
C LEU A 72 -12.75 -15.83 22.23
N ALA A 73 -13.41 -15.75 23.36
CA ALA A 73 -13.56 -16.86 24.31
C ALA A 73 -14.76 -17.75 23.96
N PRO A 74 -14.85 -18.96 24.53
CA PRO A 74 -15.97 -19.86 24.28
C PRO A 74 -17.35 -19.29 24.62
N SER A 75 -17.41 -18.32 25.52
CA SER A 75 -18.63 -17.60 25.88
C SER A 75 -18.30 -16.21 26.38
N GLY A 76 -19.18 -15.26 26.27
CA GLY A 76 -18.96 -13.91 26.75
C GLY A 76 -19.79 -12.87 25.99
N GLU A 77 -19.14 -11.74 25.68
CA GLU A 77 -19.74 -10.60 25.03
C GLU A 77 -19.88 -10.81 23.51
N ASP A 78 -20.96 -10.27 22.96
CA ASP A 78 -21.18 -10.17 21.52
C ASP A 78 -21.24 -8.69 21.10
N LEU A 79 -20.58 -8.33 19.99
CA LEU A 79 -20.46 -6.96 19.51
C LEU A 79 -20.86 -6.83 18.04
N THR A 80 -21.36 -5.64 17.64
CA THR A 80 -21.59 -5.27 16.24
C THR A 80 -20.83 -4.02 15.87
N LYS A 81 -20.45 -3.93 14.59
CA LYS A 81 -19.87 -2.74 13.97
C LYS A 81 -20.65 -2.39 12.73
N ASN A 82 -21.15 -1.15 12.69
CA ASN A 82 -21.98 -0.69 11.58
C ASN A 82 -21.18 -0.53 10.29
N LEU A 83 -21.79 -0.88 9.17
CA LEU A 83 -21.33 -0.51 7.84
C LEU A 83 -21.54 0.99 7.61
N SER A 84 -20.81 1.58 6.65
CA SER A 84 -21.00 2.98 6.26
C SER A 84 -22.39 3.29 5.74
N ALA A 85 -23.06 2.30 5.15
CA ALA A 85 -24.46 2.33 4.75
C ALA A 85 -25.06 0.91 4.69
N PRO A 86 -26.34 0.72 5.05
CA PRO A 86 -27.03 -0.55 4.88
C PRO A 86 -27.10 -0.97 3.40
N GLN A 87 -26.94 -2.26 3.14
CA GLN A 87 -27.01 -2.84 1.79
C GLN A 87 -28.32 -3.62 1.63
N THR A 88 -29.19 -3.15 0.74
CA THR A 88 -30.53 -3.69 0.51
C THR A 88 -30.66 -4.51 -0.76
N SER A 89 -29.59 -4.59 -1.58
CA SER A 89 -29.57 -5.35 -2.82
C SER A 89 -28.14 -5.67 -3.24
N GLY A 90 -27.96 -6.59 -4.18
CA GLY A 90 -26.68 -6.94 -4.77
C GLY A 90 -25.88 -7.94 -3.94
N THR A 91 -24.57 -7.89 -4.08
CA THR A 91 -23.66 -8.81 -3.41
C THR A 91 -22.79 -8.07 -2.39
N ILE A 92 -22.59 -8.69 -1.24
CA ILE A 92 -21.73 -8.19 -0.16
C ILE A 92 -20.66 -9.24 0.09
N TYR A 93 -19.41 -8.78 0.19
CA TYR A 93 -18.27 -9.60 0.59
C TYR A 93 -17.75 -9.11 1.93
N MET A 94 -17.47 -10.04 2.84
CA MET A 94 -16.81 -9.80 4.12
C MET A 94 -15.57 -10.67 4.18
N THR A 95 -14.39 -10.06 4.17
CA THR A 95 -13.09 -10.76 4.29
C THR A 95 -12.48 -10.44 5.64
N PHE A 96 -11.89 -11.45 6.29
CA PHE A 96 -11.22 -11.28 7.58
C PHE A 96 -10.18 -12.39 7.81
N MET A 97 -9.20 -12.12 8.66
CA MET A 97 -8.26 -13.13 9.16
C MET A 97 -8.82 -13.80 10.41
N VAL A 98 -8.55 -15.10 10.54
CA VAL A 98 -8.95 -15.88 11.73
C VAL A 98 -7.88 -16.91 12.09
N ASN A 99 -7.62 -17.03 13.39
CA ASN A 99 -6.78 -18.06 13.97
C ASN A 99 -7.58 -18.77 15.06
N VAL A 100 -7.93 -20.02 14.83
CA VAL A 100 -8.66 -20.84 15.79
C VAL A 100 -7.67 -21.61 16.65
N SER A 101 -7.73 -21.45 17.96
CA SER A 101 -6.84 -22.18 18.89
C SER A 101 -7.50 -23.43 19.48
N ALA A 102 -8.82 -23.45 19.60
CA ALA A 102 -9.56 -24.61 20.09
C ALA A 102 -11.05 -24.58 19.70
N THR A 103 -11.63 -25.75 19.49
CA THR A 103 -13.07 -25.98 19.50
C THR A 103 -13.36 -27.43 19.84
N THR A 104 -14.41 -27.67 20.60
CA THR A 104 -14.92 -29.02 20.91
C THR A 104 -16.33 -29.24 20.34
N SER A 105 -16.90 -28.22 19.70
CA SER A 105 -18.25 -28.28 19.16
C SER A 105 -18.34 -29.22 17.95
N ALA A 106 -19.09 -30.32 18.09
CA ALA A 106 -19.34 -31.24 16.98
C ALA A 106 -20.33 -30.66 15.94
N ASN A 107 -21.22 -29.78 16.38
CA ASN A 107 -22.24 -29.14 15.52
C ASN A 107 -21.79 -27.77 15.00
N GLY A 108 -20.70 -27.22 15.56
CA GLY A 108 -20.15 -25.91 15.24
C GLY A 108 -20.79 -24.78 16.07
N GLY A 109 -19.91 -23.82 16.44
CA GLY A 109 -20.28 -22.52 16.97
C GLY A 109 -19.99 -21.43 15.92
N TYR A 110 -20.82 -20.40 15.82
CA TYR A 110 -20.56 -19.30 14.91
C TYR A 110 -19.89 -18.13 15.63
N ILE A 111 -18.89 -17.54 14.99
CA ILE A 111 -17.97 -16.56 15.59
C ILE A 111 -18.15 -15.15 15.02
N THR A 112 -18.62 -15.01 13.80
CA THR A 112 -18.78 -13.73 13.11
C THR A 112 -19.76 -13.86 11.94
N GLY A 113 -20.12 -12.73 11.32
CA GLY A 113 -20.96 -12.70 10.14
C GLY A 113 -21.55 -11.33 9.84
N LEU A 114 -22.61 -11.33 9.06
CA LEU A 114 -23.37 -10.16 8.63
C LEU A 114 -24.75 -10.13 9.29
N THR A 115 -25.23 -8.92 9.62
CA THR A 115 -26.51 -8.72 10.26
C THR A 115 -27.23 -7.47 9.75
N SER A 116 -28.57 -7.50 9.78
CA SER A 116 -29.40 -6.32 9.57
C SER A 116 -29.66 -5.53 10.87
N GLY A 117 -29.28 -6.07 12.04
CA GLY A 117 -29.40 -5.39 13.32
C GLY A 117 -28.19 -4.51 13.63
N THR A 118 -28.45 -3.33 14.18
CA THR A 118 -27.39 -2.36 14.59
C THR A 118 -27.38 -2.11 16.10
N THR A 119 -28.29 -2.74 16.85
CA THR A 119 -28.52 -2.48 18.28
C THR A 119 -28.53 -3.76 19.11
N ALA A 120 -28.56 -3.58 20.43
CA ALA A 120 -28.69 -4.66 21.41
C ALA A 120 -29.78 -5.69 21.05
N PHE A 121 -29.47 -6.97 21.19
CA PHE A 121 -30.34 -8.10 20.85
C PHE A 121 -30.47 -8.36 19.34
N LEU A 122 -29.40 -8.91 18.75
CA LEU A 122 -29.46 -9.40 17.38
C LEU A 122 -30.39 -10.60 17.28
N THR A 123 -31.49 -10.41 16.55
CA THR A 123 -32.42 -11.51 16.22
C THR A 123 -32.20 -12.01 14.78
N ASN A 124 -31.51 -11.23 13.95
CA ASN A 124 -31.36 -11.46 12.51
C ASN A 124 -29.88 -11.50 12.10
N TYR A 125 -29.23 -12.64 12.27
CA TYR A 125 -27.89 -12.92 11.75
C TYR A 125 -28.02 -13.41 10.30
N ASN A 126 -27.89 -12.53 9.33
CA ASN A 126 -28.14 -12.86 7.93
C ASN A 126 -27.12 -13.85 7.35
N LEU A 127 -25.83 -13.69 7.67
CA LEU A 127 -24.78 -14.65 7.37
C LEU A 127 -24.03 -14.99 8.65
N ARG A 128 -23.76 -16.28 8.88
CA ARG A 128 -23.01 -16.76 10.03
C ARG A 128 -21.86 -17.64 9.59
N VAL A 129 -20.67 -17.40 10.14
CA VAL A 129 -19.46 -18.21 9.95
C VAL A 129 -19.27 -19.14 11.13
N PHE A 130 -19.28 -20.43 10.85
CA PHE A 130 -19.17 -21.50 11.84
C PHE A 130 -17.77 -22.10 11.88
N VAL A 131 -17.42 -22.59 13.07
CA VAL A 131 -16.24 -23.41 13.35
C VAL A 131 -16.68 -24.65 14.10
N LYS A 132 -16.41 -25.85 13.59
CA LYS A 132 -16.69 -27.12 14.26
C LYS A 132 -15.43 -27.98 14.39
N ALA A 133 -15.40 -28.87 15.39
CA ALA A 133 -14.35 -29.86 15.49
C ALA A 133 -14.34 -30.81 14.29
N SER A 134 -13.16 -31.10 13.74
CA SER A 134 -12.97 -32.01 12.60
C SER A 134 -11.62 -32.70 12.72
N GLY A 135 -11.63 -34.00 13.04
CA GLY A 135 -10.39 -34.76 13.24
C GLY A 135 -9.47 -34.15 14.30
N ALA A 136 -8.23 -33.95 13.95
CA ALA A 136 -7.22 -33.28 14.82
C ALA A 136 -7.25 -31.73 14.73
N GLY A 137 -8.20 -31.15 14.00
CA GLY A 137 -8.36 -29.71 13.77
C GLY A 137 -9.82 -29.28 13.77
N PHE A 138 -10.16 -28.41 12.85
CA PHE A 138 -11.52 -27.88 12.73
C PHE A 138 -11.94 -27.72 11.27
N ASP A 139 -13.22 -27.47 11.03
CA ASP A 139 -13.80 -27.17 9.72
C ASP A 139 -14.58 -25.85 9.79
N PHE A 140 -14.52 -25.06 8.71
CA PHE A 140 -15.32 -23.86 8.54
C PHE A 140 -16.67 -24.17 7.90
N GLY A 141 -17.69 -23.44 8.33
CA GLY A 141 -19.01 -23.54 7.76
C GLY A 141 -19.70 -22.20 7.60
N VAL A 142 -20.74 -22.17 6.79
CA VAL A 142 -21.59 -21.00 6.56
C VAL A 142 -23.06 -21.37 6.59
N SER A 143 -23.88 -20.48 7.14
CA SER A 143 -25.34 -20.54 6.98
C SER A 143 -25.92 -19.15 6.88
N ARG A 144 -27.13 -19.04 6.33
CA ARG A 144 -27.93 -17.83 6.51
C ARG A 144 -28.85 -17.97 7.76
N THR A 145 -29.55 -16.90 8.11
CA THR A 145 -30.35 -16.76 9.34
C THR A 145 -31.11 -18.03 9.71
N ASN A 146 -30.79 -18.59 10.86
CA ASN A 146 -31.42 -19.82 11.39
C ASN A 146 -31.45 -20.99 10.39
N GLY A 147 -30.68 -20.88 9.28
CA GLY A 147 -30.62 -21.89 8.23
C GLY A 147 -29.97 -23.18 8.74
N THR A 148 -30.61 -24.31 8.42
CA THR A 148 -30.11 -25.66 8.67
C THR A 148 -30.29 -26.51 7.42
N PRO A 149 -29.34 -27.45 7.15
CA PRO A 149 -28.10 -27.68 7.83
C PRO A 149 -27.07 -26.60 7.51
N VAL A 150 -26.08 -26.38 8.40
CA VAL A 150 -24.89 -25.53 8.08
C VAL A 150 -24.09 -26.17 6.97
N ALA A 151 -23.68 -25.38 5.96
CA ALA A 151 -22.79 -25.86 4.91
C ALA A 151 -21.33 -25.76 5.39
N PHE A 152 -20.66 -26.88 5.56
CA PHE A 152 -19.26 -26.97 5.94
C PHE A 152 -18.39 -27.23 4.70
N THR A 153 -17.10 -26.81 4.77
CA THR A 153 -16.16 -26.99 3.64
C THR A 153 -15.82 -28.46 3.39
N GLY A 154 -15.97 -29.31 4.40
CA GLY A 154 -15.57 -30.72 4.35
C GLY A 154 -14.06 -30.93 4.51
N ASN A 155 -13.31 -29.87 4.81
CA ASN A 155 -11.87 -29.93 5.03
C ASN A 155 -11.53 -29.94 6.53
N THR A 156 -10.31 -30.33 6.85
CA THR A 156 -9.74 -30.18 8.19
C THR A 156 -8.66 -29.13 8.16
N TYR A 157 -8.86 -28.06 8.93
CA TYR A 157 -7.91 -26.95 9.10
C TYR A 157 -7.16 -27.12 10.40
N ASN A 158 -5.90 -26.65 10.44
CA ASN A 158 -5.04 -26.78 11.62
C ASN A 158 -5.33 -25.68 12.65
N PHE A 159 -5.33 -26.05 13.93
CA PHE A 159 -5.34 -25.08 15.01
C PHE A 159 -4.05 -24.25 15.02
N ASN A 160 -4.15 -23.03 15.56
CA ASN A 160 -3.04 -22.08 15.70
C ASN A 160 -2.39 -21.66 14.36
N GLN A 161 -3.11 -21.80 13.25
CA GLN A 161 -2.76 -21.28 11.95
C GLN A 161 -3.71 -20.16 11.56
N THR A 162 -3.19 -19.07 11.00
CA THR A 162 -4.02 -17.98 10.47
C THR A 162 -4.54 -18.33 9.10
N TYR A 163 -5.84 -18.18 8.92
CA TYR A 163 -6.55 -18.34 7.65
C TYR A 163 -7.18 -17.01 7.24
N LEU A 164 -7.25 -16.75 5.94
CA LEU A 164 -8.04 -15.68 5.37
C LEU A 164 -9.35 -16.28 4.85
N VAL A 165 -10.47 -15.71 5.29
CA VAL A 165 -11.81 -16.17 4.94
C VAL A 165 -12.58 -15.03 4.30
N THR A 166 -13.18 -15.28 3.12
CA THR A 166 -14.13 -14.36 2.48
C THR A 166 -15.51 -14.99 2.48
N CYS A 167 -16.46 -14.28 3.07
CA CYS A 167 -17.89 -14.60 2.99
C CYS A 167 -18.50 -13.80 1.86
N LYS A 168 -19.40 -14.42 1.10
CA LYS A 168 -20.21 -13.80 0.07
C LYS A 168 -21.68 -13.93 0.46
N TYR A 169 -22.38 -12.82 0.45
CA TYR A 169 -23.85 -12.81 0.62
C TYR A 169 -24.48 -12.13 -0.59
N VAL A 170 -25.36 -12.85 -1.27
CA VAL A 170 -26.13 -12.34 -2.40
C VAL A 170 -27.55 -12.10 -1.92
N ILE A 171 -27.99 -10.85 -1.95
CA ILE A 171 -29.36 -10.48 -1.61
C ILE A 171 -30.23 -10.78 -2.82
N GLY A 172 -31.14 -11.72 -2.67
CA GLY A 172 -32.12 -12.08 -3.68
C GLY A 172 -33.18 -10.99 -3.91
N THR A 173 -33.87 -11.04 -5.02
CA THR A 173 -34.77 -9.95 -5.42
C THR A 173 -36.24 -10.40 -5.65
N SER A 174 -36.52 -11.68 -5.62
CA SER A 174 -37.77 -12.15 -6.22
C SER A 174 -38.56 -13.21 -5.44
N ALA A 175 -37.98 -13.96 -4.54
CA ALA A 175 -38.64 -15.02 -3.82
C ALA A 175 -38.22 -15.10 -2.36
N ALA A 176 -39.08 -15.62 -1.53
CA ALA A 176 -38.71 -16.00 -0.17
C ALA A 176 -37.63 -17.10 -0.26
N PHE A 177 -36.58 -16.94 0.51
CA PHE A 177 -35.42 -17.86 0.60
C PHE A 177 -34.48 -17.88 -0.62
N ASP A 178 -34.39 -16.77 -1.39
CA ASP A 178 -33.49 -16.65 -2.54
C ASP A 178 -32.15 -15.99 -2.22
N ASP A 179 -31.91 -15.51 -1.01
CA ASP A 179 -30.61 -15.04 -0.56
C ASP A 179 -29.59 -16.21 -0.50
N VAL A 180 -28.36 -15.95 -0.93
CA VAL A 180 -27.31 -16.96 -0.95
C VAL A 180 -26.14 -16.56 -0.05
N ALA A 181 -25.78 -17.44 0.87
CA ALA A 181 -24.60 -17.31 1.73
C ALA A 181 -23.54 -18.32 1.33
N SER A 182 -22.32 -17.84 1.07
CA SER A 182 -21.19 -18.68 0.69
C SER A 182 -19.93 -18.27 1.47
N LEU A 183 -18.97 -19.19 1.56
CA LEU A 183 -17.69 -19.00 2.22
C LEU A 183 -16.55 -19.52 1.35
N TYR A 184 -15.45 -18.81 1.30
CA TYR A 184 -14.21 -19.20 0.66
C TYR A 184 -13.05 -19.06 1.63
N VAL A 185 -12.31 -20.15 1.83
CA VAL A 185 -11.06 -20.14 2.58
C VAL A 185 -9.91 -20.04 1.60
N HIS A 186 -9.13 -18.96 1.72
CA HIS A 186 -8.04 -18.71 0.79
C HIS A 186 -6.89 -19.69 0.98
N PRO A 187 -6.20 -20.10 -0.11
CA PRO A 187 -4.91 -20.77 -0.02
C PRO A 187 -3.86 -19.80 0.57
N ALA A 188 -2.59 -20.22 0.64
CA ALA A 188 -1.51 -19.44 1.24
C ALA A 188 -1.37 -17.99 0.72
N THR A 189 -1.94 -17.70 -0.45
CA THR A 189 -2.06 -16.33 -1.01
C THR A 189 -3.51 -16.04 -1.36
N PRO A 190 -3.99 -14.79 -1.17
CA PRO A 190 -5.35 -14.42 -1.53
C PRO A 190 -5.65 -14.61 -3.03
N ALA A 191 -6.87 -15.04 -3.36
CA ALA A 191 -7.33 -15.07 -4.74
C ALA A 191 -7.72 -13.63 -5.18
N LEU A 192 -7.11 -13.09 -6.24
CA LEU A 192 -7.36 -11.72 -6.72
C LEU A 192 -8.69 -11.56 -7.46
N THR A 193 -9.25 -12.65 -7.93
CA THR A 193 -10.58 -12.70 -8.56
C THR A 193 -11.47 -13.64 -7.78
N GLU A 194 -12.77 -13.38 -7.81
CA GLU A 194 -13.73 -14.31 -7.20
C GLU A 194 -13.56 -15.71 -7.80
N PRO A 195 -13.32 -16.74 -6.96
CA PRO A 195 -13.22 -18.11 -7.42
C PRO A 195 -14.53 -18.60 -8.05
N ALA A 196 -14.43 -19.38 -9.11
CA ALA A 196 -15.59 -20.00 -9.75
C ALA A 196 -16.35 -20.95 -8.79
N THR A 197 -15.66 -21.50 -7.79
CA THR A 197 -16.22 -22.40 -6.79
C THR A 197 -15.89 -21.90 -5.39
N MET A 198 -16.89 -21.71 -4.57
CA MET A 198 -16.73 -21.37 -3.15
C MET A 198 -16.38 -22.63 -2.34
N SER A 199 -15.68 -22.47 -1.21
CA SER A 199 -15.33 -23.59 -0.32
C SER A 199 -16.57 -24.23 0.32
N ALA A 200 -17.59 -23.43 0.63
CA ALA A 200 -18.90 -23.87 1.08
C ALA A 200 -19.97 -22.89 0.61
N THR A 201 -21.17 -23.43 0.27
CA THR A 201 -22.34 -22.60 -0.08
C THR A 201 -23.55 -23.18 0.62
N PHE A 202 -24.27 -22.35 1.34
CA PHE A 202 -25.53 -22.73 1.96
C PHE A 202 -26.61 -22.94 0.89
N THR A 203 -27.11 -24.13 0.77
CA THR A 203 -28.15 -24.55 -0.20
C THR A 203 -29.49 -24.84 0.42
N GLY A 204 -29.62 -24.59 1.74
CA GLY A 204 -30.88 -24.86 2.48
C GLY A 204 -31.99 -23.91 2.06
N THR A 205 -33.21 -24.42 2.12
CA THR A 205 -34.45 -23.65 1.87
C THR A 205 -35.05 -23.08 3.16
N THR A 206 -34.32 -23.17 4.29
CA THR A 206 -34.69 -22.64 5.60
C THR A 206 -33.94 -21.36 5.93
N GLY A 207 -34.43 -20.62 6.91
CA GLY A 207 -33.84 -19.32 7.29
C GLY A 207 -34.52 -18.16 6.59
N ALA A 208 -34.43 -16.97 7.15
CA ALA A 208 -35.05 -15.77 6.60
C ALA A 208 -34.09 -15.05 5.64
N ASP A 209 -34.63 -14.45 4.60
CA ASP A 209 -33.92 -13.51 3.73
C ASP A 209 -33.69 -12.19 4.44
N VAL A 210 -32.85 -11.33 3.83
CA VAL A 210 -32.64 -9.97 4.31
C VAL A 210 -33.98 -9.23 4.32
N ILE A 211 -34.28 -8.62 5.45
CA ILE A 211 -35.42 -7.71 5.58
C ILE A 211 -35.15 -6.39 4.86
N SER A 212 -36.21 -5.59 4.64
CA SER A 212 -36.15 -4.30 3.96
C SER A 212 -35.12 -3.32 4.55
N ALA A 213 -34.67 -3.51 5.79
CA ALA A 213 -33.63 -2.73 6.42
C ALA A 213 -32.23 -2.98 5.84
N GLY A 214 -32.04 -4.08 5.11
CA GLY A 214 -30.76 -4.47 4.51
C GLY A 214 -29.73 -5.00 5.50
N ILE A 215 -28.56 -5.40 5.00
CA ILE A 215 -27.39 -5.74 5.81
C ILE A 215 -26.77 -4.42 6.31
N ALA A 216 -26.71 -4.23 7.63
CA ALA A 216 -26.32 -2.96 8.25
C ALA A 216 -25.03 -3.03 9.08
N ALA A 217 -24.56 -4.23 9.47
CA ALA A 217 -23.41 -4.39 10.34
C ALA A 217 -22.71 -5.75 10.13
N ILE A 218 -21.46 -5.83 10.57
CA ILE A 218 -20.82 -7.09 10.96
C ILE A 218 -21.07 -7.35 12.44
N PHE A 219 -20.91 -8.59 12.85
CA PHE A 219 -20.85 -8.94 14.28
C PHE A 219 -19.63 -9.83 14.56
N ILE A 220 -19.16 -9.81 15.81
CA ILE A 220 -18.25 -10.78 16.42
C ILE A 220 -18.92 -11.36 17.65
N ARG A 221 -18.74 -12.67 17.87
CA ARG A 221 -19.51 -13.39 18.87
C ARG A 221 -18.66 -14.33 19.70
N GLN A 222 -18.84 -14.25 21.01
CA GLN A 222 -18.38 -15.24 21.97
C GLN A 222 -19.58 -16.11 22.36
N GLY A 223 -19.80 -17.19 21.65
CA GLY A 223 -20.99 -18.05 21.74
C GLY A 223 -21.46 -18.49 23.12
N ALA A 224 -22.22 -19.55 23.19
CA ALA A 224 -22.54 -20.23 24.42
C ALA A 224 -21.46 -21.29 24.73
N THR A 225 -21.29 -21.65 26.00
CA THR A 225 -20.28 -22.66 26.45
C THR A 225 -20.36 -23.97 25.68
N ALA A 226 -21.55 -24.37 25.22
CA ALA A 226 -21.78 -25.57 24.43
C ALA A 226 -21.22 -25.45 22.97
N GLU A 227 -20.99 -24.23 22.48
CA GLU A 227 -20.45 -23.96 21.13
C GLU A 227 -18.92 -23.85 21.13
N SER A 228 -18.32 -23.60 22.28
CA SER A 228 -16.92 -23.60 22.69
C SER A 228 -15.89 -23.40 21.55
N VAL A 229 -15.84 -22.20 20.97
CA VAL A 229 -14.81 -21.78 20.02
C VAL A 229 -13.90 -20.76 20.68
N THR A 230 -12.59 -21.01 20.65
CA THR A 230 -11.57 -20.04 21.03
C THR A 230 -10.82 -19.63 19.77
N ALA A 231 -10.84 -18.34 19.45
CA ALA A 231 -10.26 -17.83 18.22
C ALA A 231 -9.73 -16.40 18.39
N VAL A 232 -8.90 -15.98 17.46
CA VAL A 232 -8.51 -14.58 17.24
C VAL A 232 -9.01 -14.19 15.87
N VAL A 233 -9.63 -13.00 15.74
CA VAL A 233 -10.10 -12.45 14.46
C VAL A 233 -9.51 -11.06 14.23
N ASP A 234 -9.27 -10.69 12.96
CA ASP A 234 -8.60 -9.45 12.61
C ASP A 234 -8.90 -9.02 11.18
N GLY A 235 -8.61 -7.75 10.87
CA GLY A 235 -8.52 -7.23 9.51
C GLY A 235 -9.82 -7.31 8.72
N PHE A 236 -10.97 -6.92 9.28
CA PHE A 236 -12.25 -6.99 8.57
C PHE A 236 -12.31 -5.99 7.41
N ARG A 237 -12.70 -6.49 6.25
CA ARG A 237 -13.01 -5.72 5.03
C ARG A 237 -14.39 -6.10 4.53
N VAL A 238 -15.29 -5.12 4.42
CA VAL A 238 -16.62 -5.34 3.83
C VAL A 238 -16.81 -4.45 2.62
N SER A 239 -17.31 -5.01 1.53
CA SER A 239 -17.56 -4.29 0.28
C SER A 239 -18.63 -4.96 -0.58
N ASN A 240 -19.03 -4.29 -1.65
CA ASN A 240 -19.94 -4.83 -2.66
C ASN A 240 -19.21 -5.45 -3.87
N THR A 241 -17.90 -5.55 -3.84
CA THR A 241 -17.08 -6.21 -4.86
C THR A 241 -16.14 -7.21 -4.19
N TRP A 242 -15.70 -8.24 -4.95
CA TRP A 242 -14.65 -9.14 -4.50
C TRP A 242 -13.38 -8.33 -4.28
N ILE A 243 -13.12 -7.98 -3.02
CA ILE A 243 -11.91 -7.27 -2.65
C ILE A 243 -10.87 -8.27 -2.19
N GLN A 244 -9.85 -8.36 -2.98
CA GLN A 244 -8.55 -8.83 -2.54
C GLN A 244 -7.64 -7.61 -2.62
N THR A 245 -7.60 -6.84 -1.57
CA THR A 245 -6.65 -5.74 -1.48
C THR A 245 -5.30 -6.33 -1.12
N ILE A 246 -4.56 -6.76 -2.14
CA ILE A 246 -3.12 -6.83 -2.01
C ILE A 246 -2.66 -5.41 -2.27
N PRO A 247 -2.08 -4.71 -1.30
CA PRO A 247 -1.44 -3.42 -1.57
C PRO A 247 -0.46 -3.62 -2.71
N VAL A 248 -0.27 -2.59 -3.54
CA VAL A 248 0.86 -2.62 -4.47
C VAL A 248 2.12 -2.77 -3.64
N GLU A 249 2.70 -3.96 -3.65
CA GLU A 249 3.96 -4.20 -2.96
C GLU A 249 5.09 -3.66 -3.82
N LEU A 250 5.54 -2.46 -3.48
CA LEU A 250 6.70 -1.84 -4.10
C LEU A 250 7.98 -2.54 -3.59
N VAL A 251 8.47 -3.50 -4.37
CA VAL A 251 9.66 -4.29 -4.02
C VAL A 251 10.92 -3.44 -4.05
N LYS A 252 11.01 -2.54 -5.03
CA LYS A 252 12.19 -1.70 -5.25
C LYS A 252 11.79 -0.37 -5.85
N PHE A 253 12.40 0.71 -5.35
CA PHE A 253 12.42 2.00 -6.00
C PHE A 253 13.82 2.57 -5.94
N ALA A 254 14.37 2.98 -7.08
CA ALA A 254 15.72 3.52 -7.19
C ALA A 254 15.76 4.67 -8.21
N ALA A 255 16.63 5.61 -7.96
CA ALA A 255 16.96 6.68 -8.89
C ALA A 255 18.48 6.70 -9.11
N GLN A 256 18.90 6.82 -10.35
CA GLN A 256 20.31 6.82 -10.75
C GLN A 256 20.58 7.94 -11.75
N LYS A 257 21.78 8.52 -11.69
CA LYS A 257 22.26 9.48 -12.69
C LYS A 257 22.53 8.73 -14.00
N ASP A 258 21.94 9.20 -15.08
CA ASP A 258 22.23 8.77 -16.44
C ASP A 258 22.58 10.02 -17.28
N LYS A 259 23.89 10.27 -17.42
CA LYS A 259 24.42 11.51 -18.04
C LYS A 259 23.89 12.76 -17.31
N SER A 260 23.09 13.57 -18.00
CA SER A 260 22.43 14.77 -17.47
C SER A 260 21.02 14.51 -16.95
N ALA A 261 20.48 13.30 -17.12
CA ALA A 261 19.13 12.89 -16.71
C ALA A 261 19.15 12.03 -15.44
N ALA A 262 18.01 11.94 -14.75
CA ALA A 262 17.79 10.97 -13.68
C ALA A 262 16.92 9.82 -14.21
N LYS A 263 17.44 8.60 -14.17
CA LYS A 263 16.69 7.38 -14.47
C LYS A 263 16.10 6.84 -13.19
N LEU A 264 14.76 6.83 -13.12
CA LEU A 264 14.00 6.22 -12.04
C LEU A 264 13.56 4.83 -12.50
N THR A 265 13.70 3.85 -11.61
CA THR A 265 13.23 2.47 -11.84
C THR A 265 12.53 1.96 -10.61
N TRP A 266 11.42 1.26 -10.80
CA TRP A 266 10.73 0.57 -9.70
C TRP A 266 10.12 -0.74 -10.16
N THR A 267 9.95 -1.63 -9.20
CA THR A 267 9.38 -2.95 -9.40
C THR A 267 8.27 -3.16 -8.39
N THR A 268 7.13 -3.65 -8.84
CA THR A 268 6.04 -4.10 -7.98
C THR A 268 5.95 -5.63 -8.02
N ALA A 269 5.67 -6.28 -6.88
CA ALA A 269 5.39 -7.71 -6.84
C ALA A 269 3.99 -7.99 -7.38
N THR A 270 3.05 -7.17 -6.96
CA THR A 270 1.63 -7.25 -7.34
C THR A 270 1.07 -5.84 -7.50
N GLU A 271 -0.02 -5.71 -8.25
CA GLU A 271 -0.80 -4.47 -8.33
C GLU A 271 -2.27 -4.78 -8.21
N LEU A 272 -2.98 -3.92 -7.50
CA LEU A 272 -4.43 -3.95 -7.42
C LEU A 272 -4.97 -2.54 -7.54
N ASN A 273 -5.94 -2.38 -8.44
CA ASN A 273 -6.65 -1.12 -8.67
C ASN A 273 -5.73 0.07 -9.03
N ASN A 274 -4.47 -0.19 -9.37
CA ASN A 274 -3.46 0.83 -9.64
C ASN A 274 -3.71 1.53 -10.98
N ALA A 275 -4.19 2.77 -10.95
CA ALA A 275 -4.42 3.56 -12.15
C ALA A 275 -3.09 4.06 -12.73
N PHE A 276 -2.28 4.71 -11.91
CA PHE A 276 -0.98 5.25 -12.33
C PHE A 276 -0.06 5.58 -11.16
N TYR A 277 1.20 5.82 -11.48
CA TYR A 277 2.20 6.41 -10.61
C TYR A 277 2.42 7.86 -11.03
N ALA A 278 2.15 8.84 -10.16
CA ALA A 278 2.65 10.18 -10.30
C ALA A 278 4.11 10.20 -9.83
N ILE A 279 5.00 10.69 -10.70
CA ILE A 279 6.41 10.85 -10.39
C ILE A 279 6.57 12.25 -9.82
N GLU A 280 7.08 12.33 -8.60
CA GLU A 280 7.26 13.60 -7.90
C GLU A 280 8.74 13.86 -7.62
N ARG A 281 9.17 15.12 -7.83
CA ARG A 281 10.52 15.59 -7.59
C ARG A 281 10.51 16.74 -6.60
N SER A 282 11.57 16.81 -5.79
CA SER A 282 11.85 17.89 -4.87
C SER A 282 13.34 18.25 -4.92
N THR A 283 13.69 19.51 -4.62
CA THR A 283 15.06 19.97 -4.45
C THR A 283 15.47 20.11 -2.98
N ASP A 284 14.52 20.08 -2.07
CA ASP A 284 14.73 20.24 -0.62
C ASP A 284 14.29 19.02 0.21
N GLY A 285 13.68 18.02 -0.44
CA GLY A 285 13.16 16.81 0.19
C GLY A 285 11.84 17.00 0.97
N LYS A 286 11.21 18.18 0.87
CA LYS A 286 9.98 18.52 1.57
C LYS A 286 8.85 18.84 0.62
N ASP A 287 9.05 19.81 -0.26
CA ASP A 287 8.06 20.23 -1.23
C ASP A 287 8.28 19.48 -2.55
N PHE A 288 7.29 18.70 -2.96
CA PHE A 288 7.36 17.81 -4.12
C PHE A 288 6.40 18.24 -5.21
N ASP A 289 6.94 18.43 -6.42
CA ASP A 289 6.17 18.74 -7.63
C ASP A 289 6.04 17.48 -8.51
N LYS A 290 4.84 17.27 -9.08
CA LYS A 290 4.62 16.21 -10.07
C LYS A 290 5.33 16.57 -11.36
N ILE A 291 6.26 15.72 -11.81
CA ILE A 291 7.05 15.91 -13.04
C ILE A 291 6.63 14.95 -14.16
N GLY A 292 5.81 13.97 -13.87
CA GLY A 292 5.31 13.02 -14.86
C GLY A 292 4.36 12.00 -14.30
N GLU A 293 3.93 11.09 -15.17
CA GLU A 293 3.01 10.03 -14.84
C GLU A 293 3.34 8.77 -15.64
N VAL A 294 3.18 7.60 -15.02
CA VAL A 294 3.32 6.30 -15.66
C VAL A 294 2.11 5.45 -15.30
N SER A 295 1.38 4.98 -16.31
CA SER A 295 0.18 4.15 -16.11
C SER A 295 0.52 2.87 -15.36
N GLY A 296 -0.30 2.51 -14.39
CA GLY A 296 -0.30 1.22 -13.73
C GLY A 296 -0.94 0.13 -14.61
N TYR A 297 -0.82 -1.12 -14.19
CA TYR A 297 -1.47 -2.26 -14.87
C TYR A 297 -2.87 -2.56 -14.34
N GLY A 298 -3.42 -1.72 -13.48
CA GLY A 298 -4.69 -1.97 -12.80
C GLY A 298 -4.53 -3.12 -11.79
N ASN A 299 -4.77 -4.34 -12.24
CA ASN A 299 -4.59 -5.55 -11.45
C ASN A 299 -3.51 -6.46 -12.06
N SER A 300 -2.50 -6.83 -11.28
CA SER A 300 -1.43 -7.73 -11.70
C SER A 300 -0.96 -8.62 -10.55
N GLN A 301 -0.92 -9.92 -10.79
CA GLN A 301 -0.32 -10.91 -9.90
C GLN A 301 1.14 -11.22 -10.25
N ARG A 302 1.72 -10.50 -11.21
CA ARG A 302 3.09 -10.71 -11.67
C ARG A 302 3.90 -9.47 -11.36
N MET A 303 5.17 -9.67 -11.08
CA MET A 303 6.12 -8.56 -10.99
C MET A 303 6.03 -7.68 -12.23
N ARG A 304 6.05 -6.36 -12.01
CA ARG A 304 6.04 -5.34 -13.06
C ARG A 304 7.20 -4.40 -12.83
N ASP A 305 7.95 -4.19 -13.90
CA ASP A 305 9.07 -3.27 -13.91
C ASP A 305 8.67 -2.00 -14.65
N TYR A 306 9.06 -0.87 -14.10
CA TYR A 306 8.76 0.46 -14.61
C TYR A 306 10.02 1.29 -14.69
N THR A 307 10.00 2.24 -15.60
CA THR A 307 11.06 3.24 -15.74
C THR A 307 10.47 4.60 -16.10
N PHE A 308 11.13 5.65 -15.60
CA PHE A 308 10.84 7.03 -15.97
C PHE A 308 12.16 7.80 -16.08
N MET A 309 12.26 8.69 -17.08
CA MET A 309 13.43 9.56 -17.28
C MET A 309 13.05 10.99 -16.95
N ASP A 310 13.69 11.57 -15.94
CA ASP A 310 13.67 13.01 -15.72
C ASP A 310 14.81 13.63 -16.54
N GLU A 311 14.45 14.19 -17.69
CA GLU A 311 15.41 14.79 -18.64
C GLU A 311 15.95 16.14 -18.16
N LYS A 312 15.33 16.75 -17.17
CA LYS A 312 15.66 18.08 -16.67
C LYS A 312 15.71 18.12 -15.13
N PRO A 313 16.57 17.32 -14.49
CA PRO A 313 16.79 17.44 -13.06
C PRO A 313 17.39 18.81 -12.74
N SER A 314 17.27 19.26 -11.50
CA SER A 314 17.99 20.45 -11.04
C SER A 314 19.51 20.18 -11.02
N GLY A 315 20.34 21.22 -11.04
CA GLY A 315 21.79 21.09 -11.07
C GLY A 315 22.45 20.55 -9.80
N SER A 316 21.67 20.22 -8.76
CA SER A 316 22.16 19.75 -7.45
C SER A 316 21.48 18.44 -7.05
N VAL A 317 21.23 18.24 -5.78
CA VAL A 317 20.53 17.05 -5.27
C VAL A 317 19.05 17.11 -5.65
N ASN A 318 18.54 16.03 -6.24
CA ASN A 318 17.14 15.84 -6.51
C ASN A 318 16.61 14.67 -5.68
N TYR A 319 15.47 14.87 -5.05
CA TYR A 319 14.73 13.88 -4.31
C TYR A 319 13.52 13.45 -5.13
N TYR A 320 13.27 12.14 -5.19
CA TYR A 320 12.16 11.57 -5.95
C TYR A 320 11.33 10.67 -5.07
N ARG A 321 10.02 10.69 -5.27
CA ARG A 321 9.09 9.71 -4.71
C ARG A 321 8.02 9.36 -5.74
N LEU A 322 7.40 8.21 -5.55
CA LEU A 322 6.25 7.78 -6.31
C LEU A 322 5.00 8.05 -5.48
N ARG A 323 3.98 8.64 -6.09
CA ARG A 323 2.62 8.66 -5.57
C ARG A 323 1.81 7.72 -6.44
N GLN A 324 1.51 6.53 -5.94
CA GLN A 324 0.56 5.63 -6.56
C GLN A 324 -0.84 6.19 -6.38
N VAL A 325 -1.64 6.14 -7.43
CA VAL A 325 -3.03 6.55 -7.44
C VAL A 325 -3.88 5.41 -7.98
N ASP A 326 -4.83 4.95 -7.19
CA ASP A 326 -5.76 3.90 -7.57
C ASP A 326 -6.95 4.45 -8.36
N PHE A 327 -7.66 3.61 -9.12
CA PHE A 327 -8.86 4.04 -9.87
C PHE A 327 -9.97 4.61 -8.99
N ASN A 328 -9.99 4.26 -7.71
CA ASN A 328 -10.93 4.82 -6.71
C ASN A 328 -10.43 6.12 -6.06
N GLY A 329 -9.27 6.66 -6.50
CA GLY A 329 -8.68 7.88 -5.97
C GLY A 329 -7.88 7.71 -4.67
N LYS A 330 -7.72 6.50 -4.14
CA LYS A 330 -6.84 6.26 -3.00
C LYS A 330 -5.39 6.48 -3.42
N GLU A 331 -4.60 7.12 -2.56
CA GLU A 331 -3.20 7.43 -2.82
C GLU A 331 -2.27 6.77 -1.81
N THR A 332 -1.11 6.32 -2.28
CA THR A 332 -0.03 5.77 -1.44
C THR A 332 1.30 6.35 -1.91
N VAL A 333 2.13 6.82 -0.98
CA VAL A 333 3.42 7.45 -1.29
C VAL A 333 4.57 6.54 -0.88
N SER A 334 5.55 6.38 -1.79
CA SER A 334 6.74 5.58 -1.56
C SER A 334 7.74 6.25 -0.62
N LYS A 335 8.78 5.51 -0.22
CA LYS A 335 9.99 6.10 0.34
C LYS A 335 10.62 7.03 -0.67
N THR A 336 11.29 8.09 -0.18
CA THR A 336 12.05 9.03 -1.00
C THR A 336 13.43 8.45 -1.34
N VAL A 337 13.86 8.61 -2.58
CA VAL A 337 15.21 8.32 -3.05
C VAL A 337 15.86 9.61 -3.57
N SER A 338 17.18 9.69 -3.62
CA SER A 338 17.86 10.90 -4.09
C SER A 338 18.95 10.60 -5.13
N VAL A 339 19.19 11.57 -6.00
CA VAL A 339 20.29 11.58 -6.97
C VAL A 339 21.02 12.91 -6.86
N ASN A 340 22.34 12.84 -6.74
CA ASN A 340 23.20 14.02 -6.73
C ASN A 340 23.80 14.24 -8.14
N PHE A 341 23.56 15.41 -8.69
CA PHE A 341 24.10 15.87 -9.98
C PHE A 341 25.29 16.81 -9.82
N ASP A 342 25.64 17.21 -8.58
CA ASP A 342 26.78 18.03 -8.34
C ASP A 342 28.01 17.37 -8.97
N LYS A 343 28.70 18.10 -9.82
CA LYS A 343 29.98 17.69 -10.32
C LYS A 343 31.01 17.96 -9.21
N ASN A 344 31.69 16.92 -8.77
CA ASN A 344 32.88 17.15 -7.94
C ASN A 344 33.84 17.98 -8.74
N ALA A 345 34.01 19.23 -8.35
CA ALA A 345 35.02 20.09 -8.99
C ALA A 345 36.40 19.41 -8.93
N SER A 346 37.13 19.45 -9.98
CA SER A 346 38.50 18.94 -10.02
C SER A 346 39.40 19.82 -10.90
N ILE A 347 40.64 19.94 -10.51
CA ILE A 347 41.65 20.62 -11.27
C ILE A 347 42.91 19.75 -11.37
N LYS A 348 43.44 19.60 -12.58
CA LYS A 348 44.75 18.99 -12.83
C LYS A 348 45.61 19.97 -13.61
N VAL A 349 46.90 19.97 -13.35
CA VAL A 349 47.86 20.83 -13.99
C VAL A 349 48.99 19.96 -14.55
N TYR A 350 49.29 20.12 -15.83
CA TYR A 350 50.38 19.39 -16.46
C TYR A 350 51.00 20.16 -17.63
N PRO A 351 52.33 20.01 -17.86
CA PRO A 351 53.27 19.32 -16.99
C PRO A 351 53.42 20.04 -15.63
N ALA A 352 53.84 19.30 -14.58
CA ALA A 352 54.07 19.87 -13.25
C ALA A 352 55.31 20.76 -13.21
N ILE A 353 56.21 20.60 -14.18
CA ILE A 353 57.42 21.44 -14.43
C ILE A 353 57.33 21.92 -15.87
N ALA A 354 57.36 23.22 -16.10
CA ALA A 354 57.15 23.83 -17.41
C ALA A 354 58.02 25.12 -17.62
N THR A 355 58.35 25.38 -18.87
CA THR A 355 59.05 26.60 -19.29
C THR A 355 58.07 27.69 -19.75
N ASP A 356 57.19 27.39 -20.69
CA ASP A 356 56.39 28.40 -21.38
C ASP A 356 54.92 28.27 -21.21
N LYS A 357 54.42 27.03 -20.98
CA LYS A 357 52.97 26.71 -20.97
C LYS A 357 52.65 25.58 -20.05
N ILE A 358 51.55 25.72 -19.34
CA ILE A 358 50.89 24.64 -18.62
C ILE A 358 49.48 24.38 -19.20
N ASN A 359 49.00 23.18 -19.09
CA ASN A 359 47.61 22.80 -19.36
C ASN A 359 46.88 22.61 -18.05
N VAL A 360 45.73 23.22 -17.93
CA VAL A 360 44.85 23.09 -16.76
C VAL A 360 43.60 22.37 -17.20
N GLU A 361 43.46 21.11 -16.80
CA GLU A 361 42.23 20.32 -16.98
C GLU A 361 41.29 20.69 -15.86
N ILE A 362 40.10 21.19 -16.22
CA ILE A 362 39.11 21.69 -15.30
C ILE A 362 37.84 20.82 -15.46
N ASN A 363 37.26 20.46 -14.33
CA ASN A 363 35.89 19.95 -14.24
C ASN A 363 35.24 20.71 -13.09
N SER A 364 34.21 21.52 -13.36
CA SER A 364 33.46 22.26 -12.33
C SER A 364 32.00 22.43 -12.71
N ASP A 365 31.16 22.71 -11.73
CA ASP A 365 29.75 23.07 -11.97
C ASP A 365 29.61 24.58 -12.02
N GLY A 366 29.50 25.11 -13.24
CA GLY A 366 29.43 26.55 -13.52
C GLY A 366 30.79 27.26 -13.65
N ALA A 367 30.76 28.56 -13.93
CA ALA A 367 31.92 29.39 -14.12
C ALA A 367 32.89 29.33 -12.92
N ALA A 368 34.17 29.37 -13.19
CA ALA A 368 35.21 29.35 -12.18
C ALA A 368 36.25 30.49 -12.45
N ASP A 369 36.80 31.04 -11.36
CA ASP A 369 37.92 31.97 -11.42
C ASP A 369 39.21 31.20 -11.15
N LEU A 370 40.15 31.27 -12.10
CA LEU A 370 41.49 30.73 -11.96
C LEU A 370 42.45 31.85 -11.62
N THR A 371 43.24 31.65 -10.57
CA THR A 371 44.35 32.56 -10.21
C THR A 371 45.65 31.77 -10.07
N ILE A 372 46.75 32.34 -10.58
CA ILE A 372 48.08 31.83 -10.30
C ILE A 372 48.70 32.77 -9.27
N VAL A 373 49.21 32.18 -8.19
CA VAL A 373 49.90 32.92 -7.11
C VAL A 373 51.31 32.40 -6.93
N ASN A 374 52.24 33.28 -6.61
CA ASN A 374 53.59 32.92 -6.22
C ASN A 374 53.62 32.42 -4.75
N LEU A 375 54.78 31.97 -4.27
CA LEU A 375 54.93 31.49 -2.89
C LEU A 375 54.71 32.56 -1.81
N ALA A 376 54.79 33.84 -2.18
CA ALA A 376 54.47 34.97 -1.29
C ALA A 376 52.96 35.26 -1.23
N GLY A 377 52.13 34.49 -1.96
CA GLY A 377 50.69 34.68 -2.02
C GLY A 377 50.20 35.78 -2.96
N GLN A 378 51.09 36.38 -3.74
CA GLN A 378 50.75 37.45 -4.68
C GLN A 378 50.15 36.81 -5.95
N VAL A 379 49.02 37.36 -6.41
CA VAL A 379 48.39 36.98 -7.67
C VAL A 379 49.22 37.49 -8.82
N VAL A 380 49.70 36.58 -9.66
CA VAL A 380 50.55 36.91 -10.85
C VAL A 380 49.73 36.75 -12.15
N LYS A 381 48.68 35.97 -12.15
CA LYS A 381 47.77 35.82 -13.29
C LYS A 381 46.35 35.48 -12.81
N THR A 382 45.33 35.97 -13.57
CA THR A 382 43.94 35.67 -13.35
C THR A 382 43.27 35.36 -14.68
N GLN A 383 42.39 34.35 -14.70
CA GLN A 383 41.63 34.00 -15.88
C GLN A 383 40.22 33.49 -15.46
N LYS A 384 39.18 34.06 -16.09
CA LYS A 384 37.81 33.53 -15.94
C LYS A 384 37.59 32.39 -16.90
N VAL A 385 36.92 31.35 -16.43
CA VAL A 385 36.57 30.17 -17.20
C VAL A 385 35.06 30.05 -17.23
N GLU A 386 34.47 30.23 -18.38
CA GLU A 386 33.01 30.10 -18.59
C GLU A 386 32.61 28.66 -18.92
N ASN A 387 33.53 27.92 -19.59
CA ASN A 387 33.31 26.48 -19.89
C ASN A 387 33.83 25.62 -18.75
N THR A 388 32.99 24.79 -18.25
CA THR A 388 33.16 24.00 -17.03
C THR A 388 33.86 22.66 -17.21
N GLU A 389 34.13 22.26 -18.45
CA GLU A 389 34.85 21.02 -18.81
C GLU A 389 35.83 21.30 -19.94
N GLY A 390 37.07 20.90 -19.76
CA GLY A 390 38.08 20.99 -20.81
C GLY A 390 39.49 21.21 -20.30
N VAL A 391 40.39 21.33 -21.26
CA VAL A 391 41.80 21.65 -21.04
C VAL A 391 42.07 23.09 -21.48
N LEU A 392 42.49 23.91 -20.54
CA LEU A 392 42.83 25.31 -20.76
C LEU A 392 44.37 25.46 -20.81
N PRO A 393 44.94 25.80 -21.94
CA PRO A 393 46.38 26.13 -22.02
C PRO A 393 46.60 27.53 -21.45
N ILE A 394 47.55 27.67 -20.49
CA ILE A 394 47.94 28.94 -19.89
C ILE A 394 49.40 29.19 -20.24
N ASN A 395 49.68 30.32 -20.89
CA ASN A 395 51.03 30.78 -21.11
C ASN A 395 51.61 31.32 -19.80
N ILE A 396 52.82 30.87 -19.44
CA ILE A 396 53.59 31.24 -18.24
C ILE A 396 54.98 31.72 -18.57
N SER A 397 55.31 31.99 -19.85
CA SER A 397 56.62 32.40 -20.29
C SER A 397 57.06 33.72 -19.67
N ASP A 398 56.11 34.57 -19.29
CA ASP A 398 56.35 35.88 -18.65
C ASP A 398 56.57 35.79 -17.12
N LEU A 399 56.39 34.58 -16.53
CA LEU A 399 56.66 34.41 -15.12
C LEU A 399 58.13 34.12 -14.81
N PRO A 400 58.69 34.67 -13.72
CA PRO A 400 59.97 34.26 -13.22
C PRO A 400 60.11 32.79 -12.89
N ASN A 401 61.31 32.20 -12.97
CA ASN A 401 61.50 30.83 -12.51
C ASN A 401 61.17 30.69 -11.03
N GLY A 402 60.42 29.61 -10.68
CA GLY A 402 59.96 29.36 -9.29
C GLY A 402 58.78 28.55 -9.19
N SER A 403 58.29 28.32 -7.94
CA SER A 403 57.10 27.56 -7.63
C SER A 403 55.88 28.44 -7.58
N TYR A 404 54.81 27.97 -8.17
CA TYR A 404 53.53 28.65 -8.26
C TYR A 404 52.37 27.70 -7.83
N ILE A 405 51.30 28.30 -7.35
CA ILE A 405 50.05 27.61 -7.03
C ILE A 405 48.98 28.15 -7.97
N ILE A 406 48.32 27.28 -8.69
CA ILE A 406 47.09 27.60 -9.37
C ILE A 406 45.93 27.32 -8.42
N ARG A 407 45.03 28.29 -8.29
CA ARG A 407 43.86 28.27 -7.44
C ARG A 407 42.63 28.44 -8.32
N MET A 408 41.69 27.53 -8.18
CA MET A 408 40.39 27.59 -8.81
C MET A 408 39.31 27.83 -7.75
N VAL A 409 38.50 28.84 -7.93
CA VAL A 409 37.32 29.12 -7.09
C VAL A 409 36.05 28.92 -7.94
N SER A 410 35.20 28.04 -7.52
CA SER A 410 33.91 27.71 -8.15
C SER A 410 32.79 27.76 -7.14
N LYS A 411 31.51 27.58 -7.56
CA LYS A 411 30.36 27.45 -6.66
C LYS A 411 30.49 26.29 -5.70
N THR A 412 31.21 25.24 -6.07
CA THR A 412 31.40 24.01 -5.29
C THR A 412 32.58 24.00 -4.37
N GLY A 413 33.36 25.10 -4.35
CA GLY A 413 34.50 25.29 -3.46
C GLY A 413 35.77 25.73 -4.14
N GLU A 414 36.86 25.72 -3.38
CA GLU A 414 38.18 26.12 -3.78
C GLU A 414 39.11 24.91 -3.94
N MET A 415 39.92 24.93 -5.01
CA MET A 415 40.90 23.90 -5.28
C MET A 415 42.23 24.49 -5.66
N THR A 416 43.34 23.85 -5.27
CA THR A 416 44.70 24.29 -5.57
C THR A 416 45.55 23.15 -6.14
N LYS A 417 46.45 23.50 -7.04
CA LYS A 417 47.55 22.65 -7.55
C LYS A 417 48.81 23.42 -7.67
N ARG A 418 49.95 22.78 -7.42
CA ARG A 418 51.27 23.37 -7.56
C ARG A 418 51.88 22.99 -8.90
N PHE A 419 52.64 23.91 -9.49
CA PHE A 419 53.54 23.67 -10.60
C PHE A 419 54.83 24.47 -10.42
N GLU A 420 55.85 24.13 -11.20
CA GLU A 420 57.17 24.75 -11.17
C GLU A 420 57.51 25.31 -12.54
N LYS A 421 57.92 26.61 -12.59
CA LYS A 421 58.40 27.31 -13.78
C LYS A 421 59.93 27.25 -13.78
N GLN A 422 60.50 26.75 -14.89
CA GLN A 422 61.95 26.71 -15.16
C GLN A 422 62.29 27.65 -16.28
#